data_65bd5175a869aa57db16144c9a6e7d45
#
_entry.id   65bd5175a869aa57db16144c9a6e7d45
#
_cell.length_a   1.000
_cell.length_b   1.000
_cell.length_c   1.000
_cell.angle_alpha   90.00
_cell.angle_beta   90.00
_cell.angle_gamma   90.00
#
_symmetry.space_group_name_H-M   'P 1'
#
loop_
_entity.id
_entity.type
_entity.pdbx_description
1 polymer ?
#
loop_
_entity_poly.entity_id
_entity_poly.type
_entity_poly.pdbx_seq_one_letter_code
_entity_poly.pdbx_strand_id
1 'polypeptide(L)'
;MKNAYREVSEIAVQKQLTVLSSVCTPICVLNPRDYRGIQFSGCTTDLAKRPVTIDYNGNVRFCNHSPVVLGNIFQNTVEEIFNGATIEEWRGVVPDFCKGCDDFPTCKGGCRAASQQCGKSLDSPDPIIFCYGKFPKVSQ
;
A
#
# COMPACT_ATOMS: atom_id res chain seq x y z
N MET A 1 3.20 12.40 -12.88
CA MET A 1 2.20 11.73 -12.03
C MET A 1 1.07 12.66 -11.61
N LYS A 2 1.28 13.75 -10.84
CA LYS A 2 0.19 14.65 -10.36
C LYS A 2 -0.70 15.19 -11.48
N ASN A 3 -0.14 15.59 -12.61
CA ASN A 3 -0.91 16.06 -13.76
C ASN A 3 -1.82 14.96 -14.34
N ALA A 4 -1.31 13.75 -14.52
CA ALA A 4 -2.12 12.63 -15.01
C ALA A 4 -3.31 12.33 -14.06
N TYR A 5 -3.09 12.35 -12.75
CA TYR A 5 -4.19 12.18 -11.79
C TYR A 5 -5.21 13.32 -11.87
N ARG A 6 -4.78 14.55 -12.15
CA ARG A 6 -5.69 15.68 -12.35
C ARG A 6 -6.55 15.49 -13.59
N GLU A 7 -5.96 15.14 -14.71
CA GLU A 7 -6.68 14.87 -15.97
C GLU A 7 -7.69 13.73 -15.80
N VAL A 8 -7.28 12.63 -15.15
CA VAL A 8 -8.18 11.51 -14.85
C VAL A 8 -9.32 11.95 -13.92
N SER A 9 -9.05 12.77 -12.91
CA SER A 9 -10.06 13.31 -12.00
C SER A 9 -11.08 14.18 -12.75
N GLU A 10 -10.63 15.06 -13.63
CA GLU A 10 -11.49 15.91 -14.45
C GLU A 10 -12.41 15.06 -15.36
N ILE A 11 -11.85 14.06 -16.04
CA ILE A 11 -12.61 13.14 -16.87
C ILE A 11 -13.61 12.33 -16.03
N ALA A 12 -13.18 11.83 -14.86
CA ALA A 12 -14.04 11.07 -13.96
C ALA A 12 -15.27 11.89 -13.53
N VAL A 13 -15.06 13.15 -13.15
CA VAL A 13 -16.15 14.06 -12.77
C VAL A 13 -17.05 14.34 -13.97
N GLN A 14 -16.47 14.70 -15.12
CA GLN A 14 -17.23 15.05 -16.33
C GLN A 14 -18.10 13.90 -16.83
N LYS A 15 -17.57 12.66 -16.75
CA LYS A 15 -18.25 11.45 -17.24
C LYS A 15 -19.02 10.71 -16.16
N GLN A 16 -19.07 11.24 -14.93
CA GLN A 16 -19.72 10.59 -13.78
C GLN A 16 -19.18 9.16 -13.52
N LEU A 17 -17.87 8.98 -13.71
CA LEU A 17 -17.18 7.71 -13.49
C LEU A 17 -16.60 7.66 -12.09
N THR A 18 -16.55 6.46 -11.50
CA THR A 18 -15.73 6.17 -10.34
C THR A 18 -14.46 5.47 -10.80
N VAL A 19 -13.31 6.08 -10.54
CA VAL A 19 -12.00 5.52 -10.87
C VAL A 19 -11.35 5.00 -9.59
N LEU A 20 -10.77 3.81 -9.64
CA LEU A 20 -10.05 3.22 -8.51
C LEU A 20 -8.54 3.31 -8.76
N SER A 21 -7.83 3.96 -7.84
CA SER A 21 -6.37 3.84 -7.76
C SER A 21 -6.03 2.57 -6.99
N SER A 22 -5.67 1.51 -7.70
CA SER A 22 -5.39 0.19 -7.11
C SER A 22 -4.04 0.10 -6.42
N VAL A 23 -3.14 1.03 -6.67
CA VAL A 23 -1.84 1.11 -5.99
C VAL A 23 -1.98 2.01 -4.77
N CYS A 24 -1.52 1.53 -3.62
CA CYS A 24 -1.53 2.29 -2.38
C CYS A 24 -0.56 3.46 -2.49
N THR A 25 -1.08 4.66 -2.73
CA THR A 25 -0.26 5.87 -2.88
C THR A 25 -0.26 6.66 -1.58
N PRO A 26 0.92 7.07 -1.06
CA PRO A 26 0.99 7.87 0.16
C PRO A 26 0.23 9.20 0.03
N ILE A 27 -0.56 9.56 1.05
CA ILE A 27 -1.35 10.80 1.08
C ILE A 27 -0.44 12.04 1.00
N CYS A 28 0.76 11.99 1.56
CA CYS A 28 1.75 13.06 1.45
C CYS A 28 2.27 13.27 0.01
N VAL A 29 2.07 12.31 -0.88
CA VAL A 29 2.41 12.41 -2.33
C VAL A 29 1.21 12.86 -3.14
N LEU A 30 0.07 12.21 -2.96
CA LEU A 30 -1.21 12.52 -3.61
C LEU A 30 -2.30 12.61 -2.55
N ASN A 31 -2.75 13.82 -2.22
CA ASN A 31 -3.86 13.98 -1.30
C ASN A 31 -5.17 13.61 -2.02
N PRO A 32 -5.92 12.60 -1.56
CA PRO A 32 -7.18 12.19 -2.17
C PRO A 32 -8.21 13.32 -2.34
N ARG A 33 -8.17 14.32 -1.47
CA ARG A 33 -9.08 15.49 -1.51
C ARG A 33 -8.90 16.34 -2.76
N ASP A 34 -7.74 16.26 -3.40
CA ASP A 34 -7.41 17.04 -4.60
C ASP A 34 -7.90 16.37 -5.90
N TYR A 35 -8.42 15.14 -5.82
CA TYR A 35 -8.73 14.32 -7.01
C TYR A 35 -10.13 13.69 -6.90
N ARG A 36 -11.15 14.49 -7.20
CA ARG A 36 -12.56 14.06 -7.16
C ARG A 36 -12.81 12.97 -8.20
N GLY A 37 -13.69 12.03 -7.87
CA GLY A 37 -14.01 10.90 -8.75
C GLY A 37 -12.97 9.77 -8.73
N ILE A 38 -11.85 9.94 -8.01
CA ILE A 38 -10.84 8.89 -7.81
C ILE A 38 -10.91 8.38 -6.36
N GLN A 39 -11.11 7.09 -6.21
CA GLN A 39 -11.00 6.41 -4.92
C GLN A 39 -9.58 5.89 -4.74
N PHE A 40 -8.94 6.31 -3.65
CA PHE A 40 -7.61 5.84 -3.27
C PHE A 40 -7.73 4.75 -2.21
N SER A 41 -6.88 3.74 -2.32
CA SER A 41 -6.77 2.68 -1.32
C SER A 41 -5.46 2.80 -0.53
N GLY A 42 -5.53 2.56 0.78
CA GLY A 42 -4.36 2.35 1.62
C GLY A 42 -3.91 0.88 1.58
N CYS A 43 -2.68 0.60 2.00
CA CYS A 43 -2.19 -0.76 2.17
C CYS A 43 -2.84 -1.42 3.40
N THR A 44 -4.05 -1.94 3.22
CA THR A 44 -4.72 -2.62 4.34
C THR A 44 -3.98 -3.89 4.74
N THR A 45 -3.81 -4.09 6.04
CA THR A 45 -3.29 -5.32 6.64
C THR A 45 -4.40 -6.26 7.11
N ASP A 46 -5.65 -5.87 6.91
CA ASP A 46 -6.83 -6.71 7.19
C ASP A 46 -7.05 -7.65 6.00
N LEU A 47 -6.73 -8.93 6.20
CA LEU A 47 -6.83 -9.97 5.17
C LEU A 47 -8.26 -10.21 4.69
N ALA A 48 -9.27 -9.91 5.52
CA ALA A 48 -10.68 -10.02 5.13
C ALA A 48 -11.10 -8.93 4.11
N LYS A 49 -10.30 -7.86 4.01
CA LYS A 49 -10.61 -6.69 3.16
C LYS A 49 -9.70 -6.57 1.94
N ARG A 50 -8.86 -7.56 1.69
CA ARG A 50 -7.94 -7.51 0.56
C ARG A 50 -7.88 -8.84 -0.18
N PRO A 51 -7.70 -8.83 -1.52
CA PRO A 51 -7.42 -10.05 -2.26
C PRO A 51 -6.02 -10.57 -1.87
N VAL A 52 -5.93 -11.88 -1.72
CA VAL A 52 -4.70 -12.62 -1.55
C VAL A 52 -4.29 -13.17 -2.91
N THR A 53 -3.00 -13.16 -3.19
CA THR A 53 -2.48 -13.69 -4.45
C THR A 53 -1.93 -15.09 -4.23
N ILE A 54 -2.35 -16.03 -5.06
CA ILE A 54 -1.81 -17.38 -5.12
C ILE A 54 -1.20 -17.55 -6.52
N ASP A 55 0.07 -17.93 -6.59
CA ASP A 55 0.73 -18.21 -7.87
C ASP A 55 0.50 -19.67 -8.32
N TYR A 56 0.92 -19.99 -9.54
CA TYR A 56 0.72 -21.33 -10.13
C TYR A 56 1.44 -22.46 -9.40
N ASN A 57 2.42 -22.16 -8.55
CA ASN A 57 3.08 -23.13 -7.69
C ASN A 57 2.38 -23.29 -6.33
N GLY A 58 1.27 -22.60 -6.10
CA GLY A 58 0.53 -22.60 -4.84
C GLY A 58 1.12 -21.68 -3.77
N ASN A 59 2.11 -20.85 -4.09
CA ASN A 59 2.65 -19.89 -3.13
C ASN A 59 1.66 -18.75 -2.88
N VAL A 60 1.44 -18.46 -1.62
CA VAL A 60 0.55 -17.39 -1.15
C VAL A 60 1.36 -16.16 -0.81
N ARG A 61 0.92 -15.01 -1.28
CA ARG A 61 1.54 -13.70 -1.04
C ARG A 61 0.52 -12.71 -0.52
N PHE A 62 0.97 -11.67 0.16
CA PHE A 62 0.08 -10.59 0.63
C PHE A 62 -0.70 -9.92 -0.50
N CYS A 63 -0.07 -9.71 -1.64
CA CYS A 63 -0.65 -9.15 -2.84
C CYS A 63 0.26 -9.47 -4.04
N ASN A 64 -0.22 -9.17 -5.24
CA ASN A 64 0.54 -9.37 -6.47
C ASN A 64 1.85 -8.56 -6.56
N HIS A 65 2.01 -7.52 -5.74
CA HIS A 65 3.25 -6.73 -5.69
C HIS A 65 4.24 -7.22 -4.64
N SER A 66 3.81 -8.03 -3.66
CA SER A 66 4.70 -8.50 -2.60
C SER A 66 5.65 -9.58 -3.13
N PRO A 67 6.98 -9.44 -2.92
CA PRO A 67 7.93 -10.51 -3.21
C PRO A 67 7.90 -11.64 -2.17
N VAL A 68 7.28 -11.39 -1.00
CA VAL A 68 7.30 -12.31 0.14
C VAL A 68 6.26 -13.41 -0.01
N VAL A 69 6.71 -14.65 0.07
CA VAL A 69 5.84 -15.84 0.16
C VAL A 69 5.49 -16.09 1.62
N LEU A 70 4.20 -16.15 1.92
CA LEU A 70 3.66 -16.40 3.26
C LEU A 70 3.60 -17.88 3.60
N GLY A 71 3.43 -18.70 2.59
CA GLY A 71 3.31 -20.15 2.67
C GLY A 71 2.84 -20.72 1.34
N ASN A 72 2.54 -22.02 1.32
CA ASN A 72 2.11 -22.74 0.13
C ASN A 72 0.87 -23.56 0.42
N ILE A 73 -0.18 -23.42 -0.40
CA ILE A 73 -1.47 -24.10 -0.18
C ILE A 73 -1.40 -25.62 -0.25
N PHE A 74 -0.33 -26.19 -0.83
CA PHE A 74 -0.10 -27.64 -0.87
C PHE A 74 0.67 -28.16 0.34
N GLN A 75 1.22 -27.26 1.19
CA GLN A 75 2.10 -27.61 2.31
C GLN A 75 1.59 -27.09 3.65
N ASN A 76 0.79 -26.04 3.63
CA ASN A 76 0.32 -25.34 4.82
C ASN A 76 -1.20 -25.22 4.83
N THR A 77 -1.77 -25.22 6.00
CA THR A 77 -3.16 -24.86 6.19
C THR A 77 -3.36 -23.33 6.02
N VAL A 78 -4.59 -22.92 5.72
CA VAL A 78 -4.94 -21.51 5.62
C VAL A 78 -4.63 -20.76 6.93
N GLU A 79 -4.87 -21.41 8.07
CA GLU A 79 -4.60 -20.84 9.39
C GLU A 79 -3.11 -20.62 9.63
N GLU A 80 -2.25 -21.58 9.27
CA GLU A 80 -0.80 -21.42 9.39
C GLU A 80 -0.28 -20.28 8.52
N ILE A 81 -0.78 -20.15 7.29
CA ILE A 81 -0.38 -19.10 6.36
C ILE A 81 -0.77 -17.72 6.92
N PHE A 82 -1.98 -17.57 7.47
CA PHE A 82 -2.53 -16.27 7.83
C PHE A 82 -2.31 -15.86 9.29
N ASN A 83 -1.82 -16.74 10.14
CA ASN A 83 -1.42 -16.46 11.51
C ASN A 83 0.11 -16.52 11.70
N GLY A 84 0.87 -16.55 10.62
CA GLY A 84 2.34 -16.58 10.67
C GLY A 84 2.97 -15.28 11.15
N ALA A 85 4.19 -15.39 11.70
CA ALA A 85 4.96 -14.25 12.23
C ALA A 85 5.14 -13.11 11.19
N THR A 86 5.29 -13.44 9.92
CA THR A 86 5.44 -12.46 8.84
C THR A 86 4.19 -11.57 8.69
N ILE A 87 3.00 -12.11 8.94
CA ILE A 87 1.75 -11.34 8.91
C ILE A 87 1.66 -10.41 10.11
N GLU A 88 2.04 -10.87 11.29
CA GLU A 88 2.05 -10.04 12.49
C GLU A 88 3.07 -8.90 12.36
N GLU A 89 4.25 -9.19 11.83
CA GLU A 89 5.23 -8.16 11.49
C GLU A 89 4.65 -7.12 10.53
N TRP A 90 4.01 -7.57 9.44
CA TRP A 90 3.37 -6.67 8.49
C TRP A 90 2.31 -5.78 9.13
N ARG A 91 1.50 -6.33 10.02
CA ARG A 91 0.44 -5.58 10.74
C ARG A 91 1.03 -4.51 11.65
N GLY A 92 2.09 -4.83 12.38
CA GLY A 92 2.69 -4.00 13.42
C GLY A 92 3.60 -2.88 12.90
N VAL A 93 4.13 -3.00 11.68
CA VAL A 93 5.11 -2.06 11.16
C VAL A 93 4.52 -0.67 10.91
N VAL A 94 5.14 0.32 11.54
CA VAL A 94 4.95 1.75 11.24
C VAL A 94 6.28 2.29 10.73
N PRO A 95 6.40 2.70 9.47
CA PRO A 95 7.62 3.31 8.96
C PRO A 95 8.02 4.53 9.81
N ASP A 96 9.31 4.66 10.13
CA ASP A 96 9.79 5.76 10.97
C ASP A 96 9.37 7.12 10.43
N PHE A 97 9.40 7.29 9.12
CA PHE A 97 8.91 8.47 8.43
C PHE A 97 7.42 8.80 8.70
N CYS A 98 6.62 7.78 9.05
CA CYS A 98 5.19 7.91 9.29
C CYS A 98 4.83 8.02 10.78
N LYS A 99 5.80 7.95 11.69
CA LYS A 99 5.55 8.11 13.12
C LYS A 99 5.02 9.51 13.41
N GLY A 100 3.91 9.60 14.13
CA GLY A 100 3.25 10.87 14.43
C GLY A 100 2.49 11.50 13.25
N CYS A 101 2.30 10.79 12.13
CA CYS A 101 1.53 11.27 11.00
C CYS A 101 0.03 11.00 11.20
N ASP A 102 -0.78 12.07 11.20
CA ASP A 102 -2.24 11.98 11.38
C ASP A 102 -2.95 11.18 10.28
N ASP A 103 -2.38 11.14 9.07
CA ASP A 103 -2.92 10.39 7.95
C ASP A 103 -2.55 8.90 7.97
N PHE A 104 -1.62 8.46 8.85
CA PHE A 104 -1.14 7.09 8.88
C PHE A 104 -2.26 6.05 9.08
N PRO A 105 -3.26 6.24 9.93
CA PRO A 105 -4.35 5.27 10.12
C PRO A 105 -5.07 4.91 8.82
N THR A 106 -5.17 5.84 7.88
CA THR A 106 -5.79 5.65 6.55
C THR A 106 -4.77 5.27 5.48
N CYS A 107 -3.66 5.99 5.43
CA CYS A 107 -2.62 5.90 4.40
C CYS A 107 -1.77 4.62 4.52
N LYS A 108 -1.48 4.18 5.75
CA LYS A 108 -0.59 3.04 6.07
C LYS A 108 0.83 3.18 5.50
N GLY A 109 1.26 4.40 5.14
CA GLY A 109 2.61 4.67 4.65
C GLY A 109 2.83 4.36 3.17
N GLY A 110 1.77 4.16 2.38
CA GLY A 110 1.86 3.82 0.96
C GLY A 110 2.00 2.32 0.69
N CYS A 111 2.68 1.95 -0.38
CA CYS A 111 2.84 0.56 -0.79
C CYS A 111 4.08 -0.08 -0.14
N ARG A 112 3.89 -0.92 0.87
CA ARG A 112 5.00 -1.62 1.55
C ARG A 112 5.74 -2.59 0.64
N ALA A 113 5.03 -3.23 -0.29
CA ALA A 113 5.65 -4.10 -1.26
C ALA A 113 6.61 -3.35 -2.19
N ALA A 114 6.37 -2.07 -2.47
CA ALA A 114 7.28 -1.26 -3.27
C ALA A 114 8.65 -1.07 -2.58
N SER A 115 8.68 -0.86 -1.26
CA SER A 115 9.92 -0.82 -0.49
C SER A 115 10.68 -2.14 -0.58
N GLN A 116 9.99 -3.26 -0.38
CA GLN A 116 10.60 -4.59 -0.49
C GLN A 116 11.13 -4.91 -1.89
N GLN A 117 10.41 -4.53 -2.94
CA GLN A 117 10.89 -4.69 -4.32
C GLN A 117 12.14 -3.87 -4.63
N CYS A 118 12.34 -2.76 -3.91
CA CYS A 118 13.55 -1.96 -3.97
C CYS A 118 14.66 -2.46 -3.03
N GLY A 119 14.53 -3.66 -2.47
CA GLY A 119 15.50 -4.26 -1.56
C GLY A 119 15.57 -3.58 -0.19
N LYS A 120 14.51 -2.88 0.20
CA LYS A 120 14.39 -2.23 1.51
C LYS A 120 13.55 -3.07 2.46
N SER A 121 13.62 -2.76 3.76
CA SER A 121 12.79 -3.38 4.79
C SER A 121 11.35 -2.87 4.75
N LEU A 122 10.45 -3.58 5.45
CA LEU A 122 9.02 -3.23 5.56
C LEU A 122 8.77 -1.87 6.24
N ASP A 123 9.65 -1.46 7.12
CA ASP A 123 9.61 -0.18 7.84
C ASP A 123 10.17 0.99 7.03
N SER A 124 10.73 0.71 5.85
CA SER A 124 11.20 1.74 4.95
C SER A 124 10.02 2.47 4.29
N PRO A 125 10.16 3.78 4.04
CA PRO A 125 9.14 4.54 3.31
C PRO A 125 8.94 4.01 1.90
N ASP A 126 7.70 4.16 1.39
CA ASP A 126 7.43 3.93 -0.03
C ASP A 126 8.39 4.76 -0.89
N PRO A 127 9.12 4.15 -1.86
CA PRO A 127 10.11 4.85 -2.67
C PRO A 127 9.59 6.11 -3.39
N ILE A 128 8.29 6.16 -3.67
CA ILE A 128 7.67 7.32 -4.32
C ILE A 128 7.72 8.60 -3.44
N ILE A 129 7.84 8.43 -2.12
CA ILE A 129 7.94 9.54 -1.18
C ILE A 129 9.22 10.36 -1.44
N PHE A 130 10.32 9.68 -1.75
CA PHE A 130 11.59 10.36 -2.06
C PHE A 130 11.53 11.17 -3.35
N CYS A 131 10.69 10.78 -4.31
CA CYS A 131 10.55 11.46 -5.59
C CYS A 131 9.57 12.63 -5.53
N TYR A 132 8.51 12.52 -4.74
CA TYR A 132 7.36 13.43 -4.82
C TYR A 132 6.79 13.85 -3.46
N GLY A 133 7.20 13.23 -2.38
CA GLY A 133 6.71 13.51 -1.03
C GLY A 133 7.14 14.90 -0.53
N LYS A 134 6.29 15.51 0.26
CA LYS A 134 6.70 16.63 1.11
C LYS A 134 7.23 16.03 2.39
N PHE A 135 8.53 16.06 2.60
CA PHE A 135 9.11 15.63 3.87
C PHE A 135 8.56 16.52 4.99
N PRO A 136 7.95 15.94 6.04
CA PRO A 136 7.69 16.73 7.23
C PRO A 136 9.04 17.28 7.72
N LYS A 137 9.10 18.55 8.07
CA LYS A 137 10.27 19.12 8.74
C LYS A 137 10.43 18.35 10.04
N VAL A 138 11.44 17.50 10.11
CA VAL A 138 11.86 16.92 11.38
C VAL A 138 12.29 18.10 12.23
N SER A 139 11.46 18.46 13.22
CA SER A 139 11.88 19.38 14.28
C SER A 139 13.05 18.70 15.00
N GLN A 140 14.22 19.29 14.85
CA GLN A 140 15.44 18.94 15.59
C GLN A 140 15.22 19.18 17.08
#